data_39f74907266fe36132f656b9a5a28dda
#
_entry.id   39f74907266fe36132f656b9a5a28dda
#
_cell.length_a   1.000
_cell.length_b   1.000
_cell.length_c   1.000
_cell.angle_alpha   90.00
_cell.angle_beta   90.00
_cell.angle_gamma   90.00
#
_symmetry.space_group_name_H-M   'P 1'
#
loop_
_entity.id
_entity.type
_entity.pdbx_description
1 polymer ?
#
loop_
_entity_poly.entity_id
_entity_poly.type
_entity_poly.pdbx_seq_one_letter_code
_entity_poly.pdbx_strand_id
1 'polypeptide(L)'
;MNTTTNEALLKKIDEAPLLMSKEAAKKKLRKPRSIYGDQILFMLAITVIATCFYGIRVVTVCACSVLACILTDMVGCFLSKKEYGVKDLSTIAYGMALALMLPASVEYYVVIIGAALAITVKHIFGGKDNYIFNPAAVAIAFLIICYPTQVLMYPQLGAHPEICLLYTSPSPRDGAT
;
A
#
# COMPACT_ATOMS: atom_id res chain seq x y z
N MET A 1 3.16 47.90 41.67
CA MET A 1 3.91 47.47 40.47
C MET A 1 3.70 45.96 40.33
N ASN A 2 3.15 45.48 39.22
CA ASN A 2 3.02 44.08 38.72
C ASN A 2 1.63 43.41 38.67
N THR A 3 0.53 44.13 38.64
CA THR A 3 -0.77 43.53 38.30
C THR A 3 -0.92 43.34 36.76
N THR A 4 -0.43 44.28 35.97
CA THR A 4 -0.48 44.26 34.50
C THR A 4 0.37 43.15 33.85
N THR A 5 1.50 42.80 34.51
CA THR A 5 2.39 41.74 34.00
C THR A 5 1.80 40.33 34.22
N ASN A 6 1.09 40.15 35.35
CA ASN A 6 0.44 38.85 35.64
C ASN A 6 -0.79 38.62 34.78
N GLU A 7 -1.56 39.67 34.46
CA GLU A 7 -2.70 39.54 33.51
C GLU A 7 -2.23 39.23 32.10
N ALA A 8 -1.10 39.80 31.64
CA ALA A 8 -0.52 39.48 30.35
C ALA A 8 0.04 38.05 30.26
N LEU A 9 0.59 37.55 31.39
CA LEU A 9 1.05 36.15 31.49
C LEU A 9 -0.12 35.15 31.54
N LEU A 10 -1.18 35.47 32.29
CA LEU A 10 -2.40 34.65 32.32
C LEU A 10 -3.05 34.57 30.95
N LYS A 11 -3.14 35.67 30.22
CA LYS A 11 -3.67 35.71 28.87
C LYS A 11 -2.83 34.86 27.87
N LYS A 12 -1.49 34.87 28.03
CA LYS A 12 -0.59 34.00 27.24
C LYS A 12 -0.70 32.53 27.62
N ILE A 13 -1.00 32.20 28.87
CA ILE A 13 -1.21 30.80 29.32
C ILE A 13 -2.56 30.30 28.82
N ASP A 14 -3.59 31.12 28.79
CA ASP A 14 -4.91 30.74 28.24
C ASP A 14 -4.91 30.62 26.71
N GLU A 15 -4.06 31.37 26.02
CA GLU A 15 -3.91 31.27 24.55
C GLU A 15 -3.01 30.11 24.12
N ALA A 16 -2.02 29.73 24.93
CA ALA A 16 -1.06 28.68 24.59
C ALA A 16 -1.72 27.28 24.36
N PRO A 17 -2.62 26.80 25.23
CA PRO A 17 -3.31 25.53 24.97
C PRO A 17 -4.29 25.60 23.78
N LEU A 18 -4.84 26.79 23.52
CA LEU A 18 -5.74 27.00 22.38
C LEU A 18 -4.99 26.99 21.05
N LEU A 19 -3.78 27.57 21.02
CA LEU A 19 -2.91 27.54 19.83
C LEU A 19 -2.38 26.13 19.58
N MET A 20 -1.94 25.41 20.61
CA MET A 20 -1.53 23.99 20.50
C MET A 20 -2.69 23.11 20.09
N SER A 21 -3.89 23.35 20.60
CA SER A 21 -5.12 22.65 20.19
C SER A 21 -5.50 22.97 18.75
N LYS A 22 -5.35 24.22 18.31
CA LYS A 22 -5.60 24.63 16.91
C LYS A 22 -4.56 24.08 15.95
N GLU A 23 -3.30 24.02 16.33
CA GLU A 23 -2.26 23.40 15.51
C GLU A 23 -2.39 21.87 15.47
N ALA A 24 -2.71 21.24 16.58
CA ALA A 24 -3.03 19.81 16.63
C ALA A 24 -4.31 19.49 15.83
N ALA A 25 -5.34 20.34 15.92
CA ALA A 25 -6.54 20.24 15.11
C ALA A 25 -6.26 20.50 13.61
N LYS A 26 -5.38 21.46 13.29
CA LYS A 26 -4.96 21.74 11.91
C LYS A 26 -4.06 20.64 11.35
N LYS A 27 -3.25 19.99 12.18
CA LYS A 27 -2.48 18.79 11.84
C LYS A 27 -3.38 17.56 11.65
N LYS A 28 -4.47 17.48 12.43
CA LYS A 28 -5.51 16.44 12.29
C LYS A 28 -6.41 16.68 11.07
N LEU A 29 -6.54 17.93 10.63
CA LEU A 29 -7.26 18.36 9.43
C LEU A 29 -6.41 18.26 8.14
N ARG A 30 -5.13 17.95 8.24
CA ARG A 30 -4.30 17.58 7.10
C ARG A 30 -4.80 16.23 6.62
N LYS A 31 -5.76 16.28 5.69
CA LYS A 31 -6.52 15.15 5.18
C LYS A 31 -5.59 13.96 4.91
N PRO A 32 -5.88 12.77 5.46
CA PRO A 32 -5.13 11.55 5.16
C PRO A 32 -5.03 11.27 3.64
N ARG A 33 -5.91 11.86 2.88
CA ARG A 33 -5.95 11.83 1.41
C ARG A 33 -4.70 12.41 0.73
N SER A 34 -4.03 13.42 1.34
CA SER A 34 -2.80 13.96 0.76
C SER A 34 -1.61 13.02 0.95
N ILE A 35 -1.55 12.32 2.07
CA ILE A 35 -0.46 11.38 2.40
C ILE A 35 -0.48 10.19 1.44
N TYR A 36 -1.64 9.59 1.21
CA TYR A 36 -1.78 8.48 0.26
C TYR A 36 -1.58 8.93 -1.18
N GLY A 37 -1.97 10.17 -1.53
CA GLY A 37 -1.72 10.74 -2.85
C GLY A 37 -0.22 10.88 -3.13
N ASP A 38 0.53 11.42 -2.18
CA ASP A 38 1.99 11.58 -2.29
C ASP A 38 2.67 10.21 -2.33
N GLN A 39 2.20 9.24 -1.56
CA GLN A 39 2.69 7.86 -1.57
C GLN A 39 2.45 7.18 -2.93
N ILE A 40 1.27 7.31 -3.51
CA ILE A 40 0.94 6.75 -4.83
C ILE A 40 1.82 7.38 -5.90
N LEU A 41 2.03 8.70 -5.86
CA LEU A 41 2.90 9.38 -6.83
C LEU A 41 4.34 8.85 -6.77
N PHE A 42 4.86 8.65 -5.55
CA PHE A 42 6.20 8.10 -5.35
C PHE A 42 6.28 6.63 -5.85
N MET A 43 5.29 5.80 -5.52
CA MET A 43 5.23 4.41 -5.99
C MET A 43 5.10 4.33 -7.51
N LEU A 44 4.38 5.26 -8.13
CA LEU A 44 4.25 5.33 -9.58
C LEU A 44 5.61 5.66 -10.23
N ALA A 45 6.38 6.58 -9.68
CA ALA A 45 7.72 6.88 -10.17
C ALA A 45 8.63 5.63 -10.11
N ILE A 46 8.58 4.87 -9.00
CA ILE A 46 9.34 3.61 -8.87
C ILE A 46 8.85 2.57 -9.90
N THR A 47 7.54 2.47 -10.14
CA THR A 47 6.98 1.56 -11.14
C THR A 47 7.50 1.88 -12.54
N VAL A 48 7.61 3.17 -12.90
CA VAL A 48 8.19 3.58 -14.20
C VAL A 48 9.64 3.15 -14.31
N ILE A 49 10.45 3.38 -13.28
CA ILE A 49 11.85 2.95 -13.25
C ILE A 49 11.94 1.42 -13.37
N ALA A 50 11.17 0.68 -12.59
CA ALA A 50 11.14 -0.77 -12.64
C ALA A 50 10.73 -1.31 -14.01
N THR A 51 9.82 -0.62 -14.72
CA THR A 51 9.40 -0.98 -16.07
C THR A 51 10.54 -0.85 -17.07
N CYS A 52 11.43 0.12 -16.90
CA CYS A 52 12.63 0.26 -17.76
C CYS A 52 13.59 -0.94 -17.61
N PHE A 53 13.67 -1.56 -16.42
CA PHE A 53 14.60 -2.68 -16.15
C PHE A 53 13.98 -4.05 -16.42
N TYR A 54 12.70 -4.25 -16.09
CA TYR A 54 12.03 -5.55 -16.13
C TYR A 54 10.91 -5.64 -17.19
N GLY A 55 10.73 -4.58 -17.97
CA GLY A 55 9.73 -4.54 -19.03
C GLY A 55 8.30 -4.32 -18.53
N ILE A 56 7.36 -4.42 -19.48
CA ILE A 56 5.94 -4.08 -19.27
C ILE A 56 5.22 -5.01 -18.26
N ARG A 57 5.80 -6.17 -17.95
CA ARG A 57 5.21 -7.12 -17.01
C ARG A 57 5.06 -6.54 -15.59
N VAL A 58 5.96 -5.63 -15.19
CA VAL A 58 5.81 -4.92 -13.91
C VAL A 58 4.51 -4.14 -13.86
N VAL A 59 4.15 -3.48 -14.96
CA VAL A 59 2.90 -2.72 -15.04
C VAL A 59 1.69 -3.63 -14.96
N THR A 60 1.72 -4.80 -15.63
CA THR A 60 0.63 -5.76 -15.58
C THR A 60 0.44 -6.37 -14.20
N VAL A 61 1.53 -6.70 -13.49
CA VAL A 61 1.50 -7.18 -12.10
C VAL A 61 0.94 -6.09 -11.17
N CYS A 62 1.39 -4.85 -11.36
CA CYS A 62 0.90 -3.71 -10.57
C CYS A 62 -0.61 -3.46 -10.81
N ALA A 63 -1.04 -3.47 -12.07
CA ALA A 63 -2.46 -3.32 -12.42
C ALA A 63 -3.31 -4.47 -11.84
N CYS A 64 -2.85 -5.72 -11.96
CA CYS A 64 -3.52 -6.89 -11.41
C CYS A 64 -3.66 -6.78 -9.88
N SER A 65 -2.60 -6.39 -9.17
CA SER A 65 -2.61 -6.20 -7.72
C SER A 65 -3.61 -5.13 -7.30
N VAL A 66 -3.58 -3.97 -7.95
CA VAL A 66 -4.49 -2.85 -7.64
C VAL A 66 -5.94 -3.24 -7.89
N LEU A 67 -6.24 -3.90 -9.02
CA LEU A 67 -7.60 -4.37 -9.33
C LEU A 67 -8.08 -5.40 -8.30
N ALA A 68 -7.24 -6.37 -7.93
CA ALA A 68 -7.57 -7.36 -6.91
C ALA A 68 -7.82 -6.70 -5.54
N CYS A 69 -7.02 -5.70 -5.16
CA CYS A 69 -7.24 -4.92 -3.93
C CYS A 69 -8.59 -4.19 -3.96
N ILE A 70 -8.93 -3.53 -5.07
CA ILE A 70 -10.21 -2.81 -5.21
C ILE A 70 -11.39 -3.78 -5.11
N LEU A 71 -11.33 -4.92 -5.82
CA LEU A 71 -12.39 -5.93 -5.77
C LEU A 71 -12.58 -6.49 -4.36
N THR A 72 -11.49 -6.81 -3.67
CA THR A 72 -11.53 -7.32 -2.29
C THR A 72 -12.05 -6.26 -1.32
N ASP A 73 -11.69 -5.00 -1.51
CA ASP A 73 -12.19 -3.88 -0.69
C ASP A 73 -13.70 -3.68 -0.88
N MET A 74 -14.20 -3.79 -2.12
CA MET A 74 -15.64 -3.77 -2.40
C MET A 74 -16.38 -4.90 -1.65
N VAL A 75 -15.86 -6.12 -1.72
CA VAL A 75 -16.44 -7.28 -1.02
C VAL A 75 -16.38 -7.06 0.50
N GLY A 76 -15.25 -6.60 1.03
CA GLY A 76 -15.07 -6.32 2.45
C GLY A 76 -16.03 -5.25 2.97
N CYS A 77 -16.25 -4.18 2.22
CA CYS A 77 -17.22 -3.13 2.56
C CYS A 77 -18.64 -3.66 2.54
N PHE A 78 -18.98 -4.48 1.55
CA PHE A 78 -20.31 -5.12 1.46
C PHE A 78 -20.59 -6.04 2.66
N LEU A 79 -19.63 -6.87 3.06
CA LEU A 79 -19.76 -7.75 4.22
C LEU A 79 -19.84 -6.97 5.54
N SER A 80 -19.07 -5.89 5.66
CA SER A 80 -19.01 -5.07 6.89
C SER A 80 -20.13 -4.05 6.99
N LYS A 81 -21.06 -3.99 6.02
CA LYS A 81 -22.15 -2.98 5.93
C LYS A 81 -21.65 -1.54 6.12
N LYS A 82 -20.40 -1.28 5.75
CA LYS A 82 -19.81 0.06 5.76
C LYS A 82 -20.06 0.73 4.42
N GLU A 83 -20.32 2.04 4.44
CA GLU A 83 -20.40 2.80 3.19
C GLU A 83 -19.08 2.70 2.44
N TYR A 84 -19.13 2.22 1.19
CA TYR A 84 -17.98 2.15 0.32
C TYR A 84 -17.52 3.57 -0.05
N GLY A 85 -16.45 3.98 0.57
CA GLY A 85 -15.82 5.24 0.20
C GLY A 85 -14.97 5.02 -1.05
N VAL A 86 -15.54 5.20 -2.25
CA VAL A 86 -14.82 5.22 -3.55
C VAL A 86 -13.58 6.13 -3.53
N LYS A 87 -13.39 6.89 -2.46
CA LYS A 87 -12.30 7.84 -2.23
C LYS A 87 -11.14 7.29 -1.39
N ASP A 88 -11.15 6.01 -1.04
CA ASP A 88 -10.07 5.42 -0.23
C ASP A 88 -8.85 5.10 -1.11
N LEU A 89 -8.04 6.16 -1.34
CA LEU A 89 -6.75 6.02 -2.01
C LEU A 89 -5.80 5.04 -1.29
N SER A 90 -6.09 4.70 -0.04
CA SER A 90 -5.28 3.75 0.74
C SER A 90 -5.24 2.36 0.10
N THR A 91 -6.35 1.88 -0.46
CA THR A 91 -6.45 0.57 -1.12
C THR A 91 -5.54 0.49 -2.34
N ILE A 92 -5.49 1.57 -3.14
CA ILE A 92 -4.61 1.67 -4.31
C ILE A 92 -3.14 1.70 -3.86
N ALA A 93 -2.83 2.48 -2.80
CA ALA A 93 -1.47 2.58 -2.27
C ALA A 93 -0.95 1.22 -1.76
N TYR A 94 -1.77 0.44 -1.05
CA TYR A 94 -1.38 -0.90 -0.60
C TYR A 94 -1.24 -1.90 -1.75
N GLY A 95 -2.10 -1.83 -2.77
CA GLY A 95 -1.98 -2.65 -3.98
C GLY A 95 -0.69 -2.39 -4.74
N MET A 96 -0.32 -1.11 -4.91
CA MET A 96 0.95 -0.74 -5.55
C MET A 96 2.16 -1.14 -4.70
N ALA A 97 2.11 -0.92 -3.38
CA ALA A 97 3.17 -1.32 -2.47
C ALA A 97 3.41 -2.84 -2.52
N LEU A 98 2.34 -3.64 -2.48
CA LEU A 98 2.41 -5.09 -2.60
C LEU A 98 3.06 -5.51 -3.92
N ALA A 99 2.61 -4.94 -5.04
CA ALA A 99 3.13 -5.28 -6.37
C ALA A 99 4.62 -4.99 -6.52
N LEU A 100 5.09 -3.85 -5.98
CA LEU A 100 6.50 -3.46 -6.03
C LEU A 100 7.41 -4.29 -5.11
N MET A 101 6.85 -4.96 -4.11
CA MET A 101 7.58 -5.90 -3.25
C MET A 101 7.66 -7.31 -3.85
N LEU A 102 6.86 -7.62 -4.87
CA LEU A 102 6.87 -8.91 -5.55
C LEU A 102 7.80 -8.88 -6.77
N PRO A 103 8.46 -10.01 -7.11
CA PRO A 103 9.26 -10.11 -8.31
C PRO A 103 8.40 -10.01 -9.58
N ALA A 104 8.96 -9.43 -10.65
CA ALA A 104 8.26 -9.31 -11.93
C ALA A 104 7.89 -10.66 -12.57
N SER A 105 8.55 -11.74 -12.18
CA SER A 105 8.29 -13.11 -12.65
C SER A 105 7.15 -13.83 -11.91
N VAL A 106 6.59 -13.22 -10.86
CA VAL A 106 5.53 -13.83 -10.05
C VAL A 106 4.29 -14.17 -10.88
N GLU A 107 3.64 -15.26 -10.54
CA GLU A 107 2.38 -15.66 -11.19
C GLU A 107 1.21 -14.81 -10.66
N TYR A 108 0.28 -14.47 -11.55
CA TYR A 108 -0.84 -13.56 -11.23
C TYR A 108 -1.74 -14.04 -10.09
N TYR A 109 -1.94 -15.36 -9.95
CA TYR A 109 -2.78 -15.90 -8.86
C TYR A 109 -2.15 -15.62 -7.47
N VAL A 110 -0.82 -15.65 -7.35
CA VAL A 110 -0.12 -15.31 -6.09
C VAL A 110 -0.32 -13.84 -5.75
N VAL A 111 -0.26 -12.96 -6.77
CA VAL A 111 -0.55 -11.53 -6.60
C VAL A 111 -1.97 -11.31 -6.10
N ILE A 112 -2.95 -12.02 -6.68
CA ILE A 112 -4.36 -11.91 -6.28
C ILE A 112 -4.56 -12.38 -4.84
N ILE A 113 -3.96 -13.52 -4.45
CA ILE A 113 -4.02 -14.03 -3.07
C ILE A 113 -3.42 -13.01 -2.09
N GLY A 114 -2.25 -12.48 -2.42
CA GLY A 114 -1.59 -11.45 -1.59
C GLY A 114 -2.42 -10.17 -1.46
N ALA A 115 -3.01 -9.70 -2.55
CA ALA A 115 -3.88 -8.54 -2.58
C ALA A 115 -5.13 -8.75 -1.71
N ALA A 116 -5.78 -9.90 -1.85
CA ALA A 116 -6.94 -10.27 -1.04
C ALA A 116 -6.60 -10.31 0.45
N LEU A 117 -5.45 -10.89 0.81
CA LEU A 117 -4.99 -10.95 2.18
C LEU A 117 -4.67 -9.56 2.75
N ALA A 118 -3.97 -8.71 1.99
CA ALA A 118 -3.64 -7.35 2.41
C ALA A 118 -4.90 -6.56 2.79
N ILE A 119 -5.92 -6.62 1.94
CA ILE A 119 -7.17 -5.91 2.19
C ILE A 119 -7.99 -6.55 3.31
N THR A 120 -7.97 -7.87 3.44
CA THR A 120 -8.60 -8.57 4.57
C THR A 120 -7.97 -8.12 5.89
N VAL A 121 -6.64 -8.06 5.98
CA VAL A 121 -5.92 -7.54 7.15
C VAL A 121 -6.29 -6.07 7.42
N LYS A 122 -6.41 -5.24 6.38
CA LYS A 122 -6.88 -3.86 6.50
C LYS A 122 -8.26 -3.78 7.16
N HIS A 123 -9.20 -4.66 6.77
CA HIS A 123 -10.55 -4.65 7.33
C HIS A 123 -10.63 -5.19 8.75
N ILE A 124 -9.81 -6.19 9.10
CA ILE A 124 -9.82 -6.83 10.42
C ILE A 124 -9.07 -5.97 11.45
N PHE A 125 -7.86 -5.53 11.13
CA PHE A 125 -6.97 -4.82 12.06
C PHE A 125 -6.93 -3.31 11.85
N GLY A 126 -7.50 -2.81 10.74
CA GLY A 126 -7.57 -1.39 10.43
C GLY A 126 -8.86 -0.77 10.94
N GLY A 127 -8.77 0.11 11.94
CA GLY A 127 -9.79 1.11 12.17
C GLY A 127 -9.68 2.22 11.12
N LYS A 128 -10.66 3.13 11.07
CA LYS A 128 -10.79 4.18 10.06
C LYS A 128 -9.54 5.09 9.93
N ASP A 129 -8.65 5.12 10.93
CA ASP A 129 -7.48 6.00 10.99
C ASP A 129 -6.26 5.42 11.74
N ASN A 130 -6.35 4.19 12.29
CA ASN A 130 -5.28 3.59 13.09
C ASN A 130 -4.92 2.21 12.55
N TYR A 131 -3.94 2.16 11.66
CA TYR A 131 -3.39 0.89 11.19
C TYR A 131 -2.29 0.43 12.17
N ILE A 132 -2.52 -0.68 12.87
CA ILE A 132 -1.55 -1.29 13.78
C ILE A 132 -0.42 -1.95 12.96
N PHE A 133 -0.77 -2.55 11.84
CA PHE A 133 0.16 -3.23 10.92
C PHE A 133 0.03 -2.67 9.51
N ASN A 134 1.16 -2.66 8.79
CA ASN A 134 1.13 -2.37 7.36
C ASN A 134 0.52 -3.58 6.61
N PRO A 135 -0.65 -3.44 5.98
CA PRO A 135 -1.33 -4.55 5.32
C PRO A 135 -0.50 -5.22 4.23
N ALA A 136 0.26 -4.44 3.46
CA ALA A 136 1.13 -4.96 2.42
C ALA A 136 2.26 -5.82 2.99
N ALA A 137 2.87 -5.40 4.11
CA ALA A 137 3.94 -6.15 4.75
C ALA A 137 3.45 -7.49 5.31
N VAL A 138 2.27 -7.54 5.90
CA VAL A 138 1.65 -8.79 6.38
C VAL A 138 1.36 -9.74 5.22
N ALA A 139 0.85 -9.21 4.11
CA ALA A 139 0.58 -10.02 2.92
C ALA A 139 1.86 -10.63 2.33
N ILE A 140 2.93 -9.84 2.21
CA ILE A 140 4.23 -10.35 1.75
C ILE A 140 4.79 -11.41 2.69
N ALA A 141 4.74 -11.20 4.00
CA ALA A 141 5.22 -12.19 4.97
C ALA A 141 4.47 -13.53 4.82
N PHE A 142 3.15 -13.47 4.62
CA PHE A 142 2.35 -14.67 4.34
C PHE A 142 2.73 -15.33 3.03
N LEU A 143 2.91 -14.56 1.95
CA LEU A 143 3.30 -15.10 0.65
C LEU A 143 4.67 -15.75 0.66
N ILE A 144 5.64 -15.21 1.41
CA ILE A 144 6.97 -15.81 1.58
C ILE A 144 6.87 -17.18 2.26
N ILE A 145 5.95 -17.34 3.21
CA ILE A 145 5.75 -18.63 3.89
C ILE A 145 5.05 -19.64 2.99
N CYS A 146 4.03 -19.21 2.23
CA CYS A 146 3.21 -20.10 1.41
C CYS A 146 3.83 -20.39 0.04
N TYR A 147 4.50 -19.41 -0.57
CA TYR A 147 5.03 -19.46 -1.95
C TYR A 147 6.49 -19.01 -2.02
N PRO A 148 7.43 -19.60 -1.24
CA PRO A 148 8.80 -19.10 -1.13
C PRO A 148 9.54 -19.07 -2.46
N THR A 149 9.36 -20.06 -3.30
CA THR A 149 10.03 -20.17 -4.61
C THR A 149 9.60 -19.08 -5.58
N GLN A 150 8.34 -18.69 -5.56
CA GLN A 150 7.81 -17.66 -6.47
C GLN A 150 8.08 -16.23 -6.00
N VAL A 151 8.14 -16.02 -4.69
CA VAL A 151 8.31 -14.68 -4.10
C VAL A 151 9.78 -14.31 -3.91
N LEU A 152 10.67 -15.29 -3.68
CA LEU A 152 12.09 -15.04 -3.42
C LEU A 152 12.97 -15.13 -4.68
N MET A 153 12.47 -15.71 -5.78
CA MET A 153 13.23 -15.77 -7.02
C MET A 153 13.00 -14.52 -7.87
N TYR A 154 13.92 -13.58 -7.76
CA TYR A 154 13.93 -12.40 -8.61
C TYR A 154 14.60 -12.69 -9.96
N PRO A 155 14.00 -12.25 -11.08
CA PRO A 155 14.61 -12.37 -12.40
C PRO A 155 15.89 -11.53 -12.45
N GLN A 156 16.86 -11.97 -13.27
CA GLN A 156 18.09 -11.19 -13.51
C GLN A 156 17.76 -9.84 -14.15
N LEU A 157 18.55 -8.82 -13.82
CA LEU A 157 18.42 -7.50 -14.44
C LEU A 157 18.56 -7.61 -15.98
N GLY A 158 17.58 -7.07 -16.70
CA GLY A 158 17.53 -7.13 -18.16
C GLY A 158 16.82 -8.37 -18.74
N ALA A 159 16.44 -9.34 -17.91
CA ALA A 159 15.52 -10.38 -18.34
C ALA A 159 14.11 -9.77 -18.44
N HIS A 160 13.57 -9.71 -19.67
CA HIS A 160 12.20 -9.29 -19.90
C HIS A 160 11.28 -10.52 -19.82
N PRO A 161 10.69 -10.83 -18.64
CA PRO A 161 9.76 -11.94 -18.54
C PRO A 161 8.53 -11.65 -19.40
N GLU A 162 8.24 -12.55 -20.32
CA GLU A 162 7.12 -12.39 -21.26
C GLU A 162 5.77 -12.29 -20.53
N ILE A 163 4.84 -11.54 -21.14
CA ILE A 163 3.46 -11.44 -20.65
C ILE A 163 2.76 -12.76 -21.02
N CYS A 164 2.96 -13.78 -20.22
CA CYS A 164 2.21 -15.02 -20.38
C CYS A 164 0.99 -14.98 -19.46
N LEU A 165 -0.19 -14.80 -20.04
CA LEU A 165 -1.47 -14.88 -19.33
C LEU A 165 -1.86 -16.31 -18.97
N LEU A 166 -1.21 -17.29 -19.57
CA LEU A 166 -1.44 -18.72 -19.32
C LEU A 166 -0.12 -19.41 -18.98
N TYR A 167 -0.11 -19.99 -17.80
CA TYR A 167 0.76 -21.00 -17.25
C TYR A 167 1.73 -21.66 -18.26
N THR A 168 3.00 -21.24 -18.20
CA THR A 168 4.11 -22.10 -18.57
C THR A 168 5.14 -22.00 -17.45
N SER A 169 5.05 -22.96 -16.52
CA SER A 169 6.15 -23.24 -15.62
C SER A 169 7.40 -23.49 -16.48
N PRO A 170 8.51 -22.74 -16.29
CA PRO A 170 9.76 -23.11 -16.95
C PRO A 170 10.11 -24.51 -16.49
N SER A 171 10.13 -25.43 -17.43
CA SER A 171 10.55 -26.80 -17.18
C SER A 171 12.00 -26.77 -16.66
N PRO A 172 12.34 -27.51 -15.58
CA PRO A 172 13.71 -27.58 -15.07
C PRO A 172 14.73 -28.16 -16.08
N ARG A 173 14.29 -28.50 -17.29
CA ARG A 173 15.10 -29.12 -18.34
C ARG A 173 15.82 -28.15 -19.27
N ASP A 174 15.48 -26.86 -19.25
CA ASP A 174 16.07 -25.91 -20.19
C ASP A 174 17.39 -25.29 -19.71
N GLY A 175 17.92 -25.75 -18.58
CA GLY A 175 19.21 -25.35 -18.04
C GLY A 175 20.35 -26.36 -18.19
N ALA A 176 20.16 -27.43 -18.97
CA ALA A 176 21.18 -28.47 -19.16
C ALA A 176 21.55 -28.63 -20.64
N THR A 177 22.23 -27.62 -21.18
CA THR A 177 23.13 -27.74 -22.34
C THR A 177 24.33 -26.82 -22.15
#